data_b20c5dd293f52661cef3022a478ae142
#
_entry.id   b20c5dd293f52661cef3022a478ae142
#
_cell.length_a   1.000
_cell.length_b   1.000
_cell.length_c   1.000
_cell.angle_alpha   90.00
_cell.angle_beta   90.00
_cell.angle_gamma   90.00
#
_symmetry.space_group_name_H-M   'P 1'
#
loop_
_entity.id
_entity.type
_entity.pdbx_description
1 polymer ?
#
loop_
_entity_poly.entity_id
_entity_poly.type
_entity_poly.pdbx_seq_one_letter_code
_entity_poly.pdbx_strand_id
1 'polypeptide(L)'
;MGPPVDPVPAGDSQPKSADVVIVGGGIIGVSTALFLAKRGVSVVLCEKGHIAGEQSSRNWGWCRRMGRDPRELPLIVEALKMWGDIEQLVGEDVGFRRTGILYLCQDESDVEHHSEWLKTAGDYALDTRMIEGRALADLMPGAQKNFRAALHTPSDGRAEPQKAAPAIARAARRAGAQILLRCAVRGIETEGGRVSGVVTENGLIRAGTVVVAGGAWSSRLCRDVGVRLPQLAVRSSVMRTAPVEGGPDGAAWTEGFAYRKRLDGGYTI
;
A
#
# COMPACT_ATOMS: atom_id res chain seq x y z
N MET A 1 17.66 1.58 -8.94
CA MET A 1 17.32 2.20 -7.63
C MET A 1 15.84 2.56 -7.63
N GLY A 2 15.15 2.38 -6.52
CA GLY A 2 13.76 2.85 -6.37
C GLY A 2 13.69 4.38 -6.17
N PRO A 3 12.49 4.96 -6.18
CA PRO A 3 12.32 6.38 -5.88
C PRO A 3 12.77 6.69 -4.44
N PRO A 4 13.27 7.91 -4.15
CA PRO A 4 13.61 8.31 -2.80
C PRO A 4 12.33 8.27 -1.92
N VAL A 5 12.50 7.82 -0.68
CA VAL A 5 11.45 7.76 0.33
C VAL A 5 11.79 8.70 1.48
N ASP A 6 10.77 9.16 2.20
CA ASP A 6 10.99 9.97 3.39
C ASP A 6 11.81 9.17 4.42
N PRO A 7 12.74 9.81 5.12
CA PRO A 7 13.61 9.11 6.05
C PRO A 7 12.83 8.63 7.29
N VAL A 8 13.20 7.45 7.76
CA VAL A 8 12.83 6.95 9.07
C VAL A 8 14.13 6.80 9.86
N PRO A 9 14.26 7.43 11.03
CA PRO A 9 15.47 7.30 11.82
C PRO A 9 15.80 5.84 12.12
N ALA A 10 17.07 5.49 12.14
CA ALA A 10 17.51 4.17 12.59
C ALA A 10 16.99 3.91 14.01
N GLY A 11 16.65 2.66 14.29
CA GLY A 11 16.27 2.22 15.62
C GLY A 11 17.48 2.21 16.56
N ASP A 12 17.19 2.03 17.83
CA ASP A 12 18.19 1.78 18.86
C ASP A 12 18.84 0.39 18.71
N SER A 13 19.59 -0.03 19.69
CA SER A 13 20.21 -1.36 19.73
C SER A 13 19.13 -2.47 19.62
N GLN A 14 19.51 -3.59 19.02
CA GLN A 14 18.64 -4.75 18.88
C GLN A 14 18.23 -5.27 20.28
N PRO A 15 16.93 -5.40 20.58
CA PRO A 15 16.48 -5.96 21.83
C PRO A 15 16.68 -7.48 21.85
N LYS A 16 16.74 -8.07 23.04
CA LYS A 16 16.85 -9.52 23.22
C LYS A 16 15.53 -10.25 22.95
N SER A 17 14.40 -9.58 23.17
CA SER A 17 13.07 -10.18 23.03
C SER A 17 12.00 -9.14 22.77
N ALA A 18 10.86 -9.59 22.22
CA ALA A 18 9.61 -8.86 22.07
C ALA A 18 8.42 -9.84 22.08
N ASP A 19 7.19 -9.36 22.25
CA ASP A 19 6.01 -10.22 22.10
C ASP A 19 5.83 -10.64 20.64
N VAL A 20 6.06 -9.68 19.73
CA VAL A 20 5.89 -9.87 18.28
C VAL A 20 7.12 -9.35 17.53
N VAL A 21 7.69 -10.17 16.67
CA VAL A 21 8.65 -9.72 15.65
C VAL A 21 7.98 -9.66 14.29
N ILE A 22 8.13 -8.52 13.61
CA ILE A 22 7.61 -8.30 12.24
C ILE A 22 8.77 -8.29 11.27
N VAL A 23 8.69 -9.11 10.23
CA VAL A 23 9.72 -9.21 9.18
C VAL A 23 9.28 -8.45 7.94
N GLY A 24 9.92 -7.31 7.69
CA GLY A 24 9.69 -6.44 6.53
C GLY A 24 9.08 -5.09 6.87
N GLY A 25 9.70 -4.02 6.36
CA GLY A 25 9.34 -2.62 6.56
C GLY A 25 8.49 -2.02 5.42
N GLY A 26 7.72 -2.85 4.71
CA GLY A 26 6.69 -2.40 3.77
C GLY A 26 5.43 -1.91 4.48
N ILE A 27 4.44 -1.43 3.70
CA ILE A 27 3.18 -0.88 4.22
C ILE A 27 2.48 -1.84 5.18
N ILE A 28 2.49 -3.14 4.90
CA ILE A 28 1.88 -4.16 5.76
C ILE A 28 2.60 -4.23 7.10
N GLY A 29 3.93 -4.34 7.08
CA GLY A 29 4.72 -4.47 8.31
C GLY A 29 4.62 -3.24 9.21
N VAL A 30 4.76 -2.03 8.65
CA VAL A 30 4.69 -0.80 9.45
C VAL A 30 3.29 -0.53 10.00
N SER A 31 2.23 -0.88 9.25
CA SER A 31 0.85 -0.78 9.74
C SER A 31 0.60 -1.78 10.87
N THR A 32 1.05 -3.03 10.71
CA THR A 32 0.97 -4.04 11.76
C THR A 32 1.70 -3.57 13.03
N ALA A 33 2.92 -3.01 12.88
CA ALA A 33 3.68 -2.47 14.00
C ALA A 33 2.94 -1.34 14.71
N LEU A 34 2.35 -0.40 13.97
CA LEU A 34 1.58 0.71 14.54
C LEU A 34 0.39 0.20 15.36
N PHE A 35 -0.43 -0.67 14.77
CA PHE A 35 -1.66 -1.14 15.44
C PHE A 35 -1.39 -2.03 16.65
N LEU A 36 -0.34 -2.83 16.63
CA LEU A 36 0.08 -3.63 17.78
C LEU A 36 0.65 -2.75 18.89
N ALA A 37 1.55 -1.82 18.55
CA ALA A 37 2.13 -0.90 19.53
C ALA A 37 1.08 -0.02 20.21
N LYS A 38 0.09 0.48 19.44
CA LYS A 38 -1.06 1.23 20.01
C LYS A 38 -1.92 0.40 20.97
N ARG A 39 -1.82 -0.93 20.94
CA ARG A 39 -2.48 -1.86 21.88
C ARG A 39 -1.57 -2.27 23.04
N GLY A 40 -0.39 -1.66 23.16
CA GLY A 40 0.58 -1.97 24.24
C GLY A 40 1.37 -3.26 24.03
N VAL A 41 1.32 -3.86 22.82
CA VAL A 41 2.11 -5.04 22.49
C VAL A 41 3.57 -4.62 22.25
N SER A 42 4.54 -5.33 22.83
CA SER A 42 5.96 -5.13 22.56
C SER A 42 6.29 -5.63 21.14
N VAL A 43 6.69 -4.72 20.26
CA VAL A 43 6.91 -5.00 18.83
C VAL A 43 8.30 -4.63 18.39
N VAL A 44 8.95 -5.55 17.68
CA VAL A 44 10.18 -5.30 16.92
C VAL A 44 9.92 -5.53 15.44
N LEU A 45 10.15 -4.53 14.61
CA LEU A 45 10.12 -4.67 13.16
C LEU A 45 11.55 -4.71 12.62
N CYS A 46 11.88 -5.77 11.88
CA CYS A 46 13.16 -5.95 11.21
C CYS A 46 13.03 -5.69 9.72
N GLU A 47 13.78 -4.71 9.20
CA GLU A 47 13.83 -4.37 7.79
C GLU A 47 15.26 -4.53 7.25
N LYS A 48 15.42 -5.29 6.18
CA LYS A 48 16.73 -5.59 5.56
C LYS A 48 17.46 -4.35 5.01
N GLY A 49 16.72 -3.33 4.63
CA GLY A 49 17.23 -2.10 4.04
C GLY A 49 16.69 -0.87 4.77
N HIS A 50 15.74 -0.21 4.14
CA HIS A 50 15.05 0.96 4.68
C HIS A 50 13.53 0.81 4.48
N ILE A 51 12.76 1.51 5.30
CA ILE A 51 11.30 1.48 5.22
C ILE A 51 10.82 1.85 3.81
N ALA A 52 9.86 1.09 3.30
CA ALA A 52 9.32 1.22 1.96
C ALA A 52 10.36 1.08 0.83
N GLY A 53 11.51 0.48 1.06
CA GLY A 53 12.59 0.34 0.08
C GLY A 53 12.23 -0.48 -1.17
N GLU A 54 11.14 -1.24 -1.11
CA GLU A 54 10.69 -2.14 -2.17
C GLU A 54 9.31 -1.72 -2.73
N GLN A 55 8.35 -2.63 -2.85
CA GLN A 55 7.06 -2.40 -3.51
C GLN A 55 6.25 -1.24 -2.91
N SER A 56 6.38 -0.99 -1.61
CA SER A 56 5.60 0.05 -0.92
C SER A 56 5.97 1.48 -1.33
N SER A 57 7.06 1.71 -2.06
CA SER A 57 7.39 3.01 -2.68
C SER A 57 7.29 3.01 -4.20
N ARG A 58 7.07 1.86 -4.82
CA ARG A 58 7.14 1.66 -6.30
C ARG A 58 5.78 1.44 -6.94
N ASN A 59 4.69 1.50 -6.16
CA ASN A 59 3.33 1.37 -6.64
C ASN A 59 2.74 2.73 -7.04
N TRP A 60 1.56 2.71 -7.67
CA TRP A 60 0.88 3.93 -8.09
C TRP A 60 0.30 4.75 -6.92
N GLY A 61 0.11 4.17 -5.75
CA GLY A 61 -0.46 4.85 -4.59
C GLY A 61 -1.98 4.98 -4.65
N TRP A 62 -2.66 4.15 -5.39
CA TRP A 62 -4.11 4.14 -5.45
C TRP A 62 -4.72 3.54 -4.17
N CYS A 63 -5.63 4.28 -3.58
CA CYS A 63 -6.47 3.86 -2.46
C CYS A 63 -7.90 3.73 -3.00
N ARG A 64 -8.32 2.52 -3.36
CA ARG A 64 -9.54 2.31 -4.14
C ARG A 64 -10.37 1.11 -3.69
N ARG A 65 -11.68 1.23 -3.88
CA ARG A 65 -12.66 0.14 -3.79
C ARG A 65 -13.07 -0.33 -5.18
N MET A 66 -13.17 0.59 -6.14
CA MET A 66 -13.58 0.31 -7.50
C MET A 66 -12.76 -0.80 -8.16
N GLY A 67 -13.42 -1.74 -8.84
CA GLY A 67 -12.78 -2.84 -9.56
C GLY A 67 -12.06 -3.85 -8.66
N ARG A 68 -12.41 -3.93 -7.37
CA ARG A 68 -11.90 -4.96 -6.46
C ARG A 68 -12.76 -6.22 -6.48
N ASP A 69 -12.15 -7.34 -6.17
CA ASP A 69 -12.88 -8.59 -5.93
C ASP A 69 -13.90 -8.38 -4.79
N PRO A 70 -15.16 -8.81 -4.94
CA PRO A 70 -16.17 -8.67 -3.89
C PRO A 70 -15.74 -9.22 -2.52
N ARG A 71 -14.90 -10.25 -2.49
CA ARG A 71 -14.36 -10.84 -1.25
C ARG A 71 -13.41 -9.91 -0.50
N GLU A 72 -12.78 -8.96 -1.20
CA GLU A 72 -11.88 -7.96 -0.60
C GLU A 72 -12.64 -6.73 -0.11
N LEU A 73 -13.83 -6.44 -0.64
CA LEU A 73 -14.54 -5.18 -0.40
C LEU A 73 -14.81 -4.88 1.07
N PRO A 74 -15.21 -5.82 1.94
CA PRO A 74 -15.41 -5.52 3.37
C PRO A 74 -14.16 -4.93 4.03
N LEU A 75 -12.98 -5.51 3.72
CA LEU A 75 -11.70 -5.03 4.23
C LEU A 75 -11.30 -3.70 3.61
N ILE A 76 -11.50 -3.54 2.31
CA ILE A 76 -11.11 -2.32 1.57
C ILE A 76 -11.99 -1.12 1.97
N VAL A 77 -13.30 -1.33 2.18
CA VAL A 77 -14.21 -0.28 2.66
C VAL A 77 -13.73 0.25 4.01
N GLU A 78 -13.36 -0.64 4.94
CA GLU A 78 -12.84 -0.23 6.25
C GLU A 78 -11.47 0.45 6.12
N ALA A 79 -10.57 -0.11 5.32
CA ALA A 79 -9.26 0.49 5.06
C ALA A 79 -9.37 1.91 4.50
N LEU A 80 -10.35 2.19 3.63
CA LEU A 80 -10.51 3.51 3.03
C LEU A 80 -11.10 4.55 4.01
N LYS A 81 -11.89 4.12 5.00
CA LYS A 81 -12.25 4.98 6.14
C LYS A 81 -11.00 5.37 6.93
N MET A 82 -10.16 4.38 7.25
CA MET A 82 -8.89 4.62 7.96
C MET A 82 -7.93 5.52 7.16
N TRP A 83 -7.92 5.44 5.84
CA TRP A 83 -7.18 6.38 4.98
C TRP A 83 -7.75 7.81 5.10
N GLY A 84 -9.06 7.97 5.32
CA GLY A 84 -9.67 9.28 5.58
C GLY A 84 -9.14 9.96 6.82
N ASP A 85 -8.82 9.17 7.85
CA ASP A 85 -8.35 9.63 9.15
C ASP A 85 -6.83 9.47 9.33
N ILE A 86 -6.11 9.14 8.26
CA ILE A 86 -4.70 8.71 8.33
C ILE A 86 -3.79 9.80 8.92
N GLU A 87 -4.02 11.06 8.60
CA GLU A 87 -3.21 12.18 9.12
C GLU A 87 -3.37 12.33 10.64
N GLN A 88 -4.57 12.12 11.17
CA GLN A 88 -4.81 12.11 12.61
C GLN A 88 -4.15 10.88 13.26
N LEU A 89 -4.22 9.74 12.59
CA LEU A 89 -3.63 8.49 13.08
C LEU A 89 -2.10 8.55 13.17
N VAL A 90 -1.44 9.15 12.17
CA VAL A 90 0.02 9.17 12.07
C VAL A 90 0.65 10.53 12.40
N GLY A 91 -0.15 11.60 12.53
CA GLY A 91 0.33 12.94 12.86
C GLY A 91 1.12 13.64 11.74
N GLU A 92 0.97 13.19 10.50
CA GLU A 92 1.73 13.71 9.35
C GLU A 92 0.90 13.58 8.05
N ASP A 93 1.09 14.52 7.10
CA ASP A 93 0.51 14.41 5.76
C ASP A 93 1.18 13.28 4.97
N VAL A 94 0.45 12.23 4.70
CA VAL A 94 0.85 11.10 3.87
C VAL A 94 0.53 11.29 2.39
N GLY A 95 0.03 12.46 2.03
CA GLY A 95 -0.39 12.79 0.67
C GLY A 95 -1.68 12.08 0.25
N PHE A 96 -2.50 11.63 1.19
CA PHE A 96 -3.81 11.08 0.85
C PHE A 96 -4.75 12.20 0.38
N ARG A 97 -5.35 11.99 -0.80
CA ARG A 97 -6.33 12.91 -1.39
C ARG A 97 -7.46 12.09 -2.02
N ARG A 98 -8.70 12.46 -1.71
CA ARG A 98 -9.90 11.93 -2.39
C ARG A 98 -10.10 12.69 -3.68
N THR A 99 -9.55 12.17 -4.75
CA THR A 99 -9.59 12.78 -6.09
C THR A 99 -10.43 11.99 -7.08
N GLY A 100 -11.04 10.89 -6.61
CA GLY A 100 -11.70 9.93 -7.48
C GLY A 100 -10.72 9.09 -8.29
N ILE A 101 -11.23 7.98 -8.79
CA ILE A 101 -10.54 7.13 -9.77
C ILE A 101 -11.49 6.84 -10.93
N LEU A 102 -10.95 6.83 -12.13
CA LEU A 102 -11.68 6.58 -13.38
C LEU A 102 -11.20 5.27 -14.01
N TYR A 103 -12.13 4.42 -14.43
CA TYR A 103 -11.88 3.37 -15.42
C TYR A 103 -12.48 3.81 -16.73
N LEU A 104 -11.61 4.16 -17.68
CA LEU A 104 -11.99 4.80 -18.94
C LEU A 104 -12.45 3.74 -19.96
N CYS A 105 -13.59 3.98 -20.56
CA CYS A 105 -14.18 3.14 -21.60
C CYS A 105 -13.85 3.71 -22.98
N GLN A 106 -13.21 2.91 -23.83
CA GLN A 106 -12.88 3.31 -25.20
C GLN A 106 -14.03 3.00 -26.16
N ASP A 107 -14.76 1.93 -25.89
CA ASP A 107 -15.87 1.43 -26.73
C ASP A 107 -17.03 0.89 -25.87
N GLU A 108 -18.04 0.31 -26.53
CA GLU A 108 -19.23 -0.23 -25.87
C GLU A 108 -18.93 -1.45 -25.01
N SER A 109 -17.99 -2.30 -25.43
CA SER A 109 -17.61 -3.49 -24.70
C SER A 109 -17.01 -3.11 -23.33
N ASP A 110 -16.20 -2.04 -23.29
CA ASP A 110 -15.67 -1.49 -22.02
C ASP A 110 -16.82 -0.99 -21.13
N VAL A 111 -17.81 -0.31 -21.71
CA VAL A 111 -18.98 0.19 -20.97
C VAL A 111 -19.78 -0.96 -20.37
N GLU A 112 -20.05 -2.01 -21.13
CA GLU A 112 -20.76 -3.20 -20.66
C GLU A 112 -19.99 -3.87 -19.51
N HIS A 113 -18.69 -4.14 -19.73
CA HIS A 113 -17.84 -4.78 -18.74
C HIS A 113 -17.78 -4.00 -17.42
N HIS A 114 -17.59 -2.69 -17.48
CA HIS A 114 -17.53 -1.86 -16.27
C HIS A 114 -18.91 -1.67 -15.64
N SER A 115 -19.98 -1.70 -16.42
CA SER A 115 -21.36 -1.60 -15.90
C SER A 115 -21.75 -2.83 -15.06
N GLU A 116 -21.20 -4.00 -15.35
CA GLU A 116 -21.43 -5.20 -14.53
C GLU A 116 -20.96 -4.99 -13.08
N TRP A 117 -19.86 -4.28 -12.90
CA TRP A 117 -19.32 -4.01 -11.56
C TRP A 117 -20.21 -3.06 -10.73
N LEU A 118 -21.12 -2.27 -11.36
CA LEU A 118 -22.08 -1.42 -10.65
C LEU A 118 -23.02 -2.23 -9.74
N LYS A 119 -23.33 -3.48 -10.07
CA LYS A 119 -24.11 -4.36 -9.21
C LYS A 119 -23.41 -4.57 -7.89
N THR A 120 -22.13 -4.96 -7.95
CA THR A 120 -21.27 -5.11 -6.76
C THR A 120 -21.13 -3.79 -5.99
N ALA A 121 -20.97 -2.67 -6.71
CA ALA A 121 -20.91 -1.35 -6.07
C ALA A 121 -22.17 -1.02 -5.27
N GLY A 122 -23.35 -1.37 -5.81
CA GLY A 122 -24.65 -1.21 -5.15
C GLY A 122 -24.74 -2.01 -3.84
N ASP A 123 -24.31 -3.26 -3.84
CA ASP A 123 -24.33 -4.15 -2.66
C ASP A 123 -23.53 -3.58 -1.47
N TYR A 124 -22.50 -2.78 -1.76
CA TYR A 124 -21.63 -2.15 -0.75
C TYR A 124 -21.90 -0.65 -0.57
N ALA A 125 -22.99 -0.11 -1.14
CA ALA A 125 -23.37 1.31 -1.09
C ALA A 125 -22.22 2.24 -1.50
N LEU A 126 -21.47 1.87 -2.54
CA LEU A 126 -20.39 2.71 -3.07
C LEU A 126 -20.98 3.82 -3.95
N ASP A 127 -20.33 4.97 -3.97
CA ASP A 127 -20.70 6.13 -4.79
C ASP A 127 -20.24 6.02 -6.27
N THR A 128 -19.99 4.78 -6.72
CA THR A 128 -19.56 4.47 -8.08
C THR A 128 -20.69 4.68 -9.08
N ARG A 129 -20.38 5.32 -10.19
CA ARG A 129 -21.32 5.55 -11.29
C ARG A 129 -20.63 5.59 -12.64
N MET A 130 -21.37 5.31 -13.71
CA MET A 130 -20.93 5.63 -15.06
C MET A 130 -21.09 7.14 -15.30
N ILE A 131 -20.10 7.74 -15.94
CA ILE A 131 -20.13 9.14 -16.38
C ILE A 131 -19.69 9.23 -17.84
N GLU A 132 -20.21 10.23 -18.55
CA GLU A 132 -19.93 10.48 -19.96
C GLU A 132 -19.98 11.98 -20.28
N GLY A 133 -19.69 12.33 -21.51
CA GLY A 133 -19.80 13.68 -22.04
C GLY A 133 -19.04 14.72 -21.20
N ARG A 134 -19.70 15.82 -20.85
CA ARG A 134 -19.09 16.93 -20.11
C ARG A 134 -18.57 16.53 -18.75
N ALA A 135 -19.29 15.67 -18.02
CA ALA A 135 -18.86 15.23 -16.68
C ALA A 135 -17.53 14.47 -16.72
N LEU A 136 -17.28 13.68 -17.76
CA LEU A 136 -16.01 13.02 -17.99
C LEU A 136 -14.93 14.01 -18.45
N ALA A 137 -15.26 14.90 -19.38
CA ALA A 137 -14.32 15.89 -19.92
C ALA A 137 -13.78 16.83 -18.83
N ASP A 138 -14.62 17.25 -17.89
CA ASP A 138 -14.23 18.09 -16.75
C ASP A 138 -13.21 17.40 -15.81
N LEU A 139 -13.24 16.07 -15.72
CA LEU A 139 -12.30 15.26 -14.95
C LEU A 139 -11.03 14.89 -15.71
N MET A 140 -11.03 15.07 -17.03
CA MET A 140 -9.93 14.71 -17.93
C MET A 140 -9.43 15.91 -18.75
N PRO A 141 -9.10 17.04 -18.10
CA PRO A 141 -8.60 18.22 -18.83
C PRO A 141 -7.32 17.86 -19.59
N GLY A 142 -7.19 18.37 -20.81
CA GLY A 142 -6.02 18.13 -21.67
C GLY A 142 -5.99 16.77 -22.37
N ALA A 143 -7.00 15.92 -22.19
CA ALA A 143 -7.07 14.65 -22.90
C ALA A 143 -7.22 14.88 -24.42
N GLN A 144 -6.31 14.28 -25.20
CA GLN A 144 -6.35 14.35 -26.67
C GLN A 144 -7.30 13.31 -27.29
N LYS A 145 -7.63 12.26 -26.53
CA LYS A 145 -8.55 11.20 -26.95
C LYS A 145 -9.88 11.36 -26.23
N ASN A 146 -10.95 11.27 -26.99
CA ASN A 146 -12.29 11.18 -26.42
C ASN A 146 -12.56 9.75 -25.98
N PHE A 147 -12.94 9.60 -24.71
CA PHE A 147 -13.44 8.34 -24.17
C PHE A 147 -14.97 8.35 -24.22
N ARG A 148 -15.57 7.19 -24.48
CA ARG A 148 -17.01 7.03 -24.57
C ARG A 148 -17.70 7.29 -23.24
N ALA A 149 -17.15 6.68 -22.17
CA ALA A 149 -17.62 6.83 -20.80
C ALA A 149 -16.48 6.53 -19.83
N ALA A 150 -16.75 6.61 -18.55
CA ALA A 150 -15.87 6.08 -17.50
C ALA A 150 -16.69 5.60 -16.31
N LEU A 151 -16.26 4.49 -15.70
CA LEU A 151 -16.69 4.15 -14.36
C LEU A 151 -15.93 5.06 -13.38
N HIS A 152 -16.64 5.77 -12.51
CA HIS A 152 -16.09 6.76 -11.59
C HIS A 152 -16.51 6.48 -10.16
N THR A 153 -15.56 6.43 -9.24
CA THR A 153 -15.79 6.39 -7.80
C THR A 153 -15.17 7.63 -7.16
N PRO A 154 -15.96 8.68 -6.91
CA PRO A 154 -15.47 9.97 -6.39
C PRO A 154 -14.74 9.86 -5.04
N SER A 155 -15.20 8.97 -4.17
CA SER A 155 -14.63 8.80 -2.81
C SER A 155 -13.39 7.92 -2.75
N ASP A 156 -12.98 7.28 -3.85
CA ASP A 156 -11.66 6.68 -3.97
C ASP A 156 -10.59 7.77 -4.08
N GLY A 157 -9.34 7.42 -3.82
CA GLY A 157 -8.30 8.41 -3.74
C GLY A 157 -6.90 7.86 -4.01
N ARG A 158 -5.95 8.69 -3.69
CA ARG A 158 -4.52 8.40 -3.84
C ARG A 158 -3.74 8.82 -2.61
N ALA A 159 -2.62 8.17 -2.34
CA ALA A 159 -1.63 8.58 -1.35
C ALA A 159 -0.25 8.67 -2.00
N GLU A 160 0.71 9.26 -1.30
CA GLU A 160 2.11 9.24 -1.76
C GLU A 160 2.84 8.03 -1.15
N PRO A 161 3.16 7.00 -1.95
CA PRO A 161 3.79 5.78 -1.44
C PRO A 161 5.11 6.05 -0.69
N GLN A 162 5.88 7.05 -1.16
CA GLN A 162 7.15 7.43 -0.58
C GLN A 162 7.03 8.13 0.77
N LYS A 163 5.84 8.64 1.11
CA LYS A 163 5.51 9.32 2.38
C LYS A 163 4.75 8.41 3.33
N ALA A 164 3.77 7.67 2.82
CA ALA A 164 2.78 6.96 3.64
C ALA A 164 3.41 5.89 4.55
N ALA A 165 4.14 4.93 4.01
CA ALA A 165 4.74 3.89 4.83
C ALA A 165 5.81 4.43 5.81
N PRO A 166 6.69 5.39 5.44
CA PRO A 166 7.57 6.07 6.39
C PRO A 166 6.83 6.80 7.51
N ALA A 167 5.75 7.54 7.23
CA ALA A 167 4.96 8.23 8.25
C ALA A 167 4.32 7.25 9.24
N ILE A 168 3.76 6.14 8.73
CA ILE A 168 3.21 5.06 9.57
C ILE A 168 4.32 4.46 10.45
N ALA A 169 5.51 4.24 9.91
CA ALA A 169 6.65 3.72 10.66
C ALA A 169 7.07 4.68 11.80
N ARG A 170 7.16 5.99 11.50
CA ARG A 170 7.44 6.99 12.53
C ARG A 170 6.36 7.01 13.63
N ALA A 171 5.08 6.89 13.23
CA ALA A 171 3.98 6.77 14.20
C ALA A 171 4.08 5.49 15.04
N ALA A 172 4.43 4.36 14.43
CA ALA A 172 4.66 3.10 15.16
C ALA A 172 5.77 3.26 16.22
N ARG A 173 6.87 3.95 15.88
CA ARG A 173 7.94 4.25 16.85
C ARG A 173 7.45 5.14 18.00
N ARG A 174 6.69 6.21 17.69
CA ARG A 174 6.09 7.05 18.73
C ARG A 174 5.16 6.27 19.66
N ALA A 175 4.52 5.22 19.14
CA ALA A 175 3.68 4.30 19.92
C ALA A 175 4.47 3.20 20.67
N GLY A 176 5.81 3.18 20.56
CA GLY A 176 6.68 2.24 21.28
C GLY A 176 7.23 1.06 20.48
N ALA A 177 6.89 0.95 19.18
CA ALA A 177 7.51 -0.09 18.35
C ALA A 177 9.00 0.21 18.11
N GLN A 178 9.84 -0.81 18.20
CA GLN A 178 11.25 -0.73 17.80
C GLN A 178 11.39 -1.09 16.32
N ILE A 179 12.06 -0.26 15.53
CA ILE A 179 12.28 -0.48 14.10
C ILE A 179 13.78 -0.59 13.84
N LEU A 180 14.20 -1.78 13.43
CA LEU A 180 15.57 -2.10 13.09
C LEU A 180 15.75 -2.03 11.59
N LEU A 181 16.49 -1.04 11.11
CA LEU A 181 16.88 -0.89 9.71
C LEU A 181 18.21 -1.59 9.45
N ARG A 182 18.45 -2.00 8.20
CA ARG A 182 19.63 -2.78 7.81
C ARG A 182 19.81 -4.01 8.69
N CYS A 183 18.66 -4.62 9.05
CA CYS A 183 18.58 -5.78 9.90
C CYS A 183 17.78 -6.87 9.19
N ALA A 184 18.45 -7.71 8.43
CA ALA A 184 17.81 -8.79 7.71
C ALA A 184 17.52 -9.97 8.64
N VAL A 185 16.29 -10.46 8.63
CA VAL A 185 15.94 -11.75 9.23
C VAL A 185 16.40 -12.86 8.29
N ARG A 186 17.20 -13.77 8.82
CA ARG A 186 17.79 -14.90 8.10
C ARG A 186 17.03 -16.20 8.31
N GLY A 187 16.31 -16.33 9.44
CA GLY A 187 15.52 -17.51 9.78
C GLY A 187 14.53 -17.24 10.89
N ILE A 188 13.56 -18.13 11.01
CA ILE A 188 12.61 -18.17 12.12
C ILE A 188 13.01 -19.38 12.98
N GLU A 189 13.26 -19.14 14.26
CA GLU A 189 13.57 -20.18 15.21
C GLU A 189 12.30 -20.83 15.76
N THR A 190 12.38 -22.14 15.97
CA THR A 190 11.31 -22.93 16.58
C THR A 190 11.84 -23.81 17.68
N GLU A 191 11.10 -23.93 18.77
CA GLU A 191 11.40 -24.80 19.89
C GLU A 191 10.13 -25.56 20.29
N GLY A 192 10.21 -26.88 20.41
CA GLY A 192 9.04 -27.70 20.71
C GLY A 192 7.89 -27.57 19.71
N GLY A 193 8.17 -27.31 18.42
CA GLY A 193 7.18 -27.13 17.36
C GLY A 193 6.46 -25.75 17.37
N ARG A 194 6.94 -24.80 18.17
CA ARG A 194 6.41 -23.43 18.25
C ARG A 194 7.48 -22.43 17.89
N VAL A 195 7.06 -21.27 17.36
CA VAL A 195 7.96 -20.14 17.12
C VAL A 195 8.57 -19.69 18.44
N SER A 196 9.89 -19.51 18.46
CA SER A 196 10.67 -19.03 19.63
C SER A 196 11.43 -17.73 19.34
N GLY A 197 11.55 -17.31 18.09
CA GLY A 197 12.22 -16.06 17.71
C GLY A 197 12.60 -15.98 16.25
N VAL A 198 13.44 -15.00 15.95
CA VAL A 198 14.05 -14.82 14.63
C VAL A 198 15.56 -14.65 14.75
N VAL A 199 16.30 -15.20 13.79
CA VAL A 199 17.74 -14.98 13.65
C VAL A 199 17.95 -13.81 12.69
N THR A 200 18.66 -12.80 13.14
CA THR A 200 19.10 -11.66 12.33
C THR A 200 20.61 -11.68 12.13
N GLU A 201 21.12 -10.75 11.34
CA GLU A 201 22.58 -10.56 11.19
C GLU A 201 23.26 -10.13 12.50
N ASN A 202 22.49 -9.59 13.45
CA ASN A 202 22.98 -9.10 14.74
C ASN A 202 22.67 -10.07 15.89
N GLY A 203 22.19 -11.29 15.61
CA GLY A 203 21.87 -12.31 16.58
C GLY A 203 20.38 -12.60 16.72
N LEU A 204 20.02 -13.34 17.76
CA LEU A 204 18.67 -13.82 18.02
C LEU A 204 17.81 -12.74 18.69
N ILE A 205 16.56 -12.59 18.22
CA ILE A 205 15.49 -11.89 18.94
C ILE A 205 14.44 -12.93 19.32
N ARG A 206 14.21 -13.14 20.60
CA ARG A 206 13.20 -14.09 21.10
C ARG A 206 11.80 -13.49 20.92
N ALA A 207 10.85 -14.30 20.42
CA ALA A 207 9.46 -13.90 20.31
C ALA A 207 8.55 -15.11 20.18
N GLY A 208 7.41 -15.07 20.83
CA GLY A 208 6.38 -16.10 20.69
C GLY A 208 5.56 -15.98 19.39
N THR A 209 5.64 -14.86 18.72
CA THR A 209 4.92 -14.60 17.46
C THR A 209 5.82 -13.91 16.44
N VAL A 210 5.78 -14.39 15.20
CA VAL A 210 6.47 -13.77 14.06
C VAL A 210 5.46 -13.47 12.96
N VAL A 211 5.41 -12.20 12.54
CA VAL A 211 4.61 -11.76 11.40
C VAL A 211 5.51 -11.64 10.17
N VAL A 212 5.26 -12.45 9.17
CA VAL A 212 6.00 -12.40 7.90
C VAL A 212 5.32 -11.40 6.96
N ALA A 213 5.88 -10.20 6.84
CA ALA A 213 5.45 -9.11 5.97
C ALA A 213 6.51 -8.77 4.91
N GLY A 214 7.30 -9.76 4.51
CA GLY A 214 8.47 -9.64 3.63
C GLY A 214 8.17 -9.46 2.14
N GLY A 215 6.88 -9.17 1.74
CA GLY A 215 6.51 -8.96 0.34
C GLY A 215 6.93 -10.14 -0.53
N ALA A 216 7.66 -9.87 -1.62
CA ALA A 216 8.12 -10.89 -2.56
C ALA A 216 9.09 -11.94 -1.95
N TRP A 217 9.64 -11.68 -0.77
CA TRP A 217 10.53 -12.62 -0.06
C TRP A 217 9.78 -13.52 0.94
N SER A 218 8.48 -13.30 1.18
CA SER A 218 7.70 -14.03 2.18
C SER A 218 7.66 -15.54 1.90
N SER A 219 7.47 -15.95 0.66
CA SER A 219 7.40 -17.38 0.30
C SER A 219 8.70 -18.13 0.59
N ARG A 220 9.84 -17.47 0.47
CA ARG A 220 11.14 -18.06 0.80
C ARG A 220 11.26 -18.31 2.31
N LEU A 221 10.99 -17.27 3.10
CA LEU A 221 11.07 -17.38 4.56
C LEU A 221 10.06 -18.39 5.13
N CYS A 222 8.84 -18.42 4.60
CA CYS A 222 7.81 -19.37 4.98
C CYS A 222 8.22 -20.81 4.68
N ARG A 223 8.91 -21.05 3.55
CA ARG A 223 9.39 -22.40 3.17
C ARG A 223 10.36 -22.98 4.17
N ASP A 224 11.21 -22.14 4.74
CA ASP A 224 12.24 -22.58 5.70
C ASP A 224 11.61 -23.10 7.02
N VAL A 225 10.35 -22.77 7.29
CA VAL A 225 9.55 -23.30 8.43
C VAL A 225 8.42 -24.23 7.97
N GLY A 226 8.50 -24.79 6.78
CA GLY A 226 7.54 -25.77 6.27
C GLY A 226 6.19 -25.21 5.80
N VAL A 227 6.01 -23.88 5.77
CA VAL A 227 4.78 -23.24 5.32
C VAL A 227 4.84 -22.93 3.83
N ARG A 228 3.89 -23.49 3.08
CA ARG A 228 3.77 -23.23 1.63
C ARG A 228 2.94 -21.96 1.40
N LEU A 229 3.59 -20.90 0.92
CA LEU A 229 2.95 -19.67 0.48
C LEU A 229 3.14 -19.53 -1.04
N PRO A 230 2.11 -19.80 -1.86
CA PRO A 230 2.22 -19.64 -3.31
C PRO A 230 2.26 -18.17 -3.68
N GLN A 231 3.34 -17.75 -4.36
CA GLN A 231 3.51 -16.40 -4.88
C GLN A 231 4.07 -16.47 -6.30
N LEU A 232 3.54 -15.64 -7.19
CA LEU A 232 4.11 -15.39 -8.50
C LEU A 232 4.82 -14.04 -8.48
N ALA A 233 6.02 -14.00 -9.03
CA ALA A 233 6.76 -12.75 -9.23
C ALA A 233 6.36 -12.14 -10.59
N VAL A 234 5.77 -10.95 -10.56
CA VAL A 234 5.45 -10.17 -11.76
C VAL A 234 6.34 -8.95 -11.79
N ARG A 235 7.02 -8.72 -12.91
CA ARG A 235 7.82 -7.52 -13.12
C ARG A 235 6.99 -6.54 -13.96
N SER A 236 6.71 -5.37 -13.39
CA SER A 236 6.07 -4.24 -14.08
C SER A 236 6.98 -3.02 -14.06
N SER A 237 6.84 -2.18 -15.08
CA SER A 237 7.52 -0.89 -15.15
C SER A 237 6.55 0.21 -14.72
N VAL A 238 7.07 1.18 -13.99
CA VAL A 238 6.35 2.39 -13.57
C VAL A 238 7.24 3.57 -13.89
N MET A 239 6.70 4.57 -14.55
CA MET A 239 7.40 5.81 -14.92
C MET A 239 6.95 6.97 -14.03
N ARG A 240 7.79 8.00 -13.95
CA ARG A 240 7.47 9.28 -13.34
C ARG A 240 7.77 10.39 -14.32
N THR A 241 6.83 11.33 -14.49
CA THR A 241 7.05 12.53 -15.29
C THR A 241 7.64 13.66 -14.41
N ALA A 242 8.16 14.69 -15.05
CA ALA A 242 8.29 16.00 -14.43
C ALA A 242 6.90 16.59 -14.11
N PRO A 243 6.80 17.68 -13.32
CA PRO A 243 5.54 18.42 -13.15
C PRO A 243 4.93 18.81 -14.51
N VAL A 244 3.61 18.69 -14.62
CA VAL A 244 2.83 19.03 -15.81
C VAL A 244 1.63 19.85 -15.38
N GLU A 245 1.45 21.02 -16.00
CA GLU A 245 0.31 21.90 -15.76
C GLU A 245 -0.90 21.50 -16.63
N GLY A 246 -2.11 21.82 -16.17
CA GLY A 246 -3.34 21.65 -16.93
C GLY A 246 -3.81 20.21 -17.13
N GLY A 247 -3.15 19.22 -16.54
CA GLY A 247 -3.58 17.83 -16.62
C GLY A 247 -4.54 17.43 -15.49
N PRO A 248 -5.17 16.24 -15.57
CA PRO A 248 -6.17 15.75 -14.61
C PRO A 248 -5.59 15.54 -13.20
N ASP A 249 -6.36 15.89 -12.17
CA ASP A 249 -5.92 15.79 -10.77
C ASP A 249 -6.06 14.40 -10.16
N GLY A 250 -6.86 13.54 -10.76
CA GLY A 250 -7.16 12.21 -10.24
C GLY A 250 -6.20 11.13 -10.66
N ALA A 251 -6.75 9.95 -10.76
CA ALA A 251 -6.13 8.77 -11.30
C ALA A 251 -7.07 8.09 -12.30
N ALA A 252 -6.53 7.51 -13.35
CA ALA A 252 -7.32 6.78 -14.31
C ALA A 252 -6.60 5.54 -14.83
N TRP A 253 -7.40 4.59 -15.33
CA TRP A 253 -6.95 3.36 -15.93
C TRP A 253 -7.71 3.08 -17.23
N THR A 254 -7.03 2.50 -18.19
CA THR A 254 -7.56 1.81 -19.36
C THR A 254 -6.56 0.72 -19.75
N GLU A 255 -6.90 -0.16 -20.66
CA GLU A 255 -5.98 -1.23 -21.09
C GLU A 255 -4.64 -0.74 -21.62
N GLY A 256 -4.58 0.46 -22.22
CA GLY A 256 -3.36 1.00 -22.80
C GLY A 256 -2.45 1.75 -21.83
N PHE A 257 -2.99 2.29 -20.76
CA PHE A 257 -2.22 3.09 -19.77
C PHE A 257 -2.97 3.25 -18.47
N ALA A 258 -2.21 3.64 -17.44
CA ALA A 258 -2.78 4.13 -16.19
C ALA A 258 -1.94 5.28 -15.66
N TYR A 259 -2.55 6.19 -14.91
CA TYR A 259 -1.82 7.28 -14.28
C TYR A 259 -2.37 7.64 -12.91
N ARG A 260 -1.54 8.34 -12.15
CA ARG A 260 -1.90 9.04 -10.94
C ARG A 260 -1.12 10.36 -10.86
N LYS A 261 -1.81 11.46 -10.60
CA LYS A 261 -1.12 12.73 -10.30
C LYS A 261 -0.46 12.66 -8.91
N ARG A 262 0.78 13.14 -8.81
CA ARG A 262 1.55 13.23 -7.56
C ARG A 262 1.43 14.62 -6.94
N LEU A 263 1.81 14.73 -5.67
CA LEU A 263 1.84 16.04 -4.96
C LEU A 263 2.83 17.02 -5.57
N ASP A 264 3.90 16.53 -6.20
CA ASP A 264 4.90 17.38 -6.88
C ASP A 264 4.42 17.92 -8.25
N GLY A 265 3.15 17.67 -8.61
CA GLY A 265 2.57 18.10 -9.88
C GLY A 265 2.86 17.19 -11.07
N GLY A 266 3.73 16.20 -10.94
CA GLY A 266 3.98 15.21 -11.98
C GLY A 266 3.03 14.02 -11.90
N TYR A 267 3.23 13.05 -12.80
CA TYR A 267 2.43 11.82 -12.83
C TYR A 267 3.31 10.59 -12.57
N THR A 268 2.68 9.58 -11.99
CA THR A 268 3.12 8.19 -12.05
C THR A 268 2.30 7.50 -13.14
N ILE A 269 2.96 6.85 -14.09
CA ILE A 269 2.35 6.20 -15.25
C ILE A 269 2.76 4.74 -15.27
#